data_0cd964e9705b9fe78ac34b96bb3bc85e
#
_entry.id   0cd964e9705b9fe78ac34b96bb3bc85e
#
_cell.length_a   1.000
_cell.length_b   1.000
_cell.length_c   1.000
_cell.angle_alpha   90.00
_cell.angle_beta   90.00
_cell.angle_gamma   90.00
#
_symmetry.space_group_name_H-M   'P 1'
#
loop_
_entity.id
_entity.type
_entity.pdbx_description
1 polymer ?
#
loop_
_entity_poly.entity_id
_entity_poly.type
_entity_poly.pdbx_seq_one_letter_code
_entity_poly.pdbx_strand_id
1 'polypeptide(L)'
;MTSTHIYYAERTDVESIYEMAIEYKNVDLADANYPDIDRGKLIHFINTMMKKGKIILMRDLDKDKLIGCCMFNKSEYFFSKSEIMQIQIVYIKKDYRNFKLVKTLIDSVKRQADGLPIVLSITSGLGIDPVFEKLGFKNMGSNWRFV
;
A
#
# COMPACT_ATOMS: atom_id res chain seq x y z
N MET A 1 10.79 -8.29 -19.63
CA MET A 1 10.86 -8.48 -18.16
C MET A 1 11.18 -7.14 -17.51
N THR A 2 10.42 -6.74 -16.51
CA THR A 2 10.63 -5.47 -15.82
C THR A 2 11.66 -5.62 -14.71
N SER A 3 12.73 -4.81 -14.75
CA SER A 3 13.69 -4.72 -13.67
C SER A 3 13.15 -3.76 -12.63
N THR A 4 12.99 -4.23 -11.40
CA THR A 4 12.44 -3.43 -10.30
C THR A 4 13.44 -3.28 -9.15
N HIS A 5 13.30 -2.19 -8.43
CA HIS A 5 14.05 -1.91 -7.22
C HIS A 5 13.11 -1.57 -6.07
N ILE A 6 13.31 -2.23 -4.94
CA ILE A 6 12.55 -1.99 -3.70
C ILE A 6 13.45 -1.23 -2.73
N TYR A 7 12.94 -0.14 -2.18
CA TYR A 7 13.70 0.68 -1.25
C TYR A 7 12.77 1.42 -0.28
N TYR A 8 13.34 1.86 0.84
CA TYR A 8 12.59 2.68 1.79
C TYR A 8 12.50 4.12 1.30
N ALA A 9 11.30 4.71 1.44
CA ALA A 9 11.06 6.09 1.05
C ALA A 9 11.89 7.06 1.88
N GLU A 10 12.37 8.10 1.21
CA GLU A 10 13.08 9.22 1.81
C GLU A 10 12.28 10.49 1.59
N ARG A 11 12.71 11.58 2.25
CA ARG A 11 12.02 12.87 2.16
C ARG A 11 11.85 13.34 0.71
N THR A 12 12.82 13.05 -0.15
CA THR A 12 12.77 13.41 -1.57
C THR A 12 11.70 12.66 -2.35
N ASP A 13 11.14 11.59 -1.80
CA ASP A 13 10.11 10.78 -2.45
C ASP A 13 8.68 11.27 -2.17
N VAL A 14 8.49 12.20 -1.23
CA VAL A 14 7.16 12.62 -0.76
C VAL A 14 6.27 13.10 -1.89
N GLU A 15 6.78 13.95 -2.78
CA GLU A 15 5.99 14.45 -3.90
C GLU A 15 5.58 13.34 -4.87
N SER A 16 6.47 12.41 -5.17
CA SER A 16 6.15 11.29 -6.04
C SER A 16 5.09 10.37 -5.41
N ILE A 17 5.14 10.18 -4.11
CA ILE A 17 4.12 9.41 -3.37
C ILE A 17 2.79 10.14 -3.42
N TYR A 18 2.80 11.46 -3.23
CA TYR A 18 1.60 12.28 -3.33
C TYR A 18 0.96 12.16 -4.72
N GLU A 19 1.76 12.30 -5.77
CA GLU A 19 1.27 12.18 -7.15
C GLU A 19 0.69 10.79 -7.44
N MET A 20 1.30 9.75 -6.89
CA MET A 20 0.79 8.39 -7.01
C MET A 20 -0.57 8.23 -6.31
N ALA A 21 -0.78 8.88 -5.17
CA ALA A 21 -2.07 8.87 -4.49
C ALA A 21 -3.16 9.58 -5.28
N ILE A 22 -2.81 10.70 -5.95
CA ILE A 22 -3.74 11.39 -6.85
C ILE A 22 -4.14 10.48 -8.01
N GLU A 23 -3.17 9.80 -8.61
CA GLU A 23 -3.45 8.86 -9.69
C GLU A 23 -4.38 7.72 -9.22
N TYR A 24 -4.10 7.16 -8.04
CA TYR A 24 -4.93 6.11 -7.46
C TYR A 24 -6.38 6.57 -7.29
N LYS A 25 -6.58 7.76 -6.72
CA LYS A 25 -7.93 8.29 -6.53
C LYS A 25 -8.64 8.51 -7.87
N ASN A 26 -7.96 9.11 -8.83
CA ASN A 26 -8.57 9.52 -10.09
C ASN A 26 -8.79 8.36 -11.07
N VAL A 27 -7.99 7.31 -11.00
CA VAL A 27 -8.07 6.17 -11.91
C VAL A 27 -8.79 5.00 -11.26
N ASP A 28 -8.28 4.51 -10.13
CA ASP A 28 -8.80 3.30 -9.49
C ASP A 28 -10.08 3.55 -8.69
N LEU A 29 -10.20 4.73 -8.09
CA LEU A 29 -11.34 5.09 -7.24
C LEU A 29 -12.29 6.09 -7.92
N ALA A 30 -12.18 6.26 -9.24
CA ALA A 30 -12.99 7.22 -9.98
C ALA A 30 -14.50 7.06 -9.72
N ASP A 31 -14.97 5.82 -9.65
CA ASP A 31 -16.40 5.51 -9.47
C ASP A 31 -16.81 5.34 -8.01
N ALA A 32 -15.87 5.45 -7.08
CA ALA A 32 -16.15 5.25 -5.66
C ALA A 32 -16.69 6.49 -4.94
N ASN A 33 -16.75 7.62 -5.63
CA ASN A 33 -17.28 8.88 -5.12
C ASN A 33 -16.64 9.32 -3.78
N TYR A 34 -15.31 9.22 -3.70
CA TYR A 34 -14.57 9.76 -2.55
C TYR A 34 -14.39 11.27 -2.68
N PRO A 35 -14.28 11.99 -1.55
CA PRO A 35 -14.00 13.42 -1.58
C PRO A 35 -12.62 13.72 -2.15
N ASP A 36 -12.41 14.99 -2.52
CA ASP A 36 -11.12 15.43 -3.05
C ASP A 36 -10.01 15.29 -2.00
N ILE A 37 -8.79 15.07 -2.49
CA ILE A 37 -7.63 14.95 -1.64
C ILE A 37 -7.23 16.33 -1.13
N ASP A 38 -7.11 16.44 0.21
CA ASP A 38 -6.48 17.61 0.84
C ASP A 38 -4.98 17.38 0.82
N ARG A 39 -4.25 18.23 0.10
CA ARG A 39 -2.80 18.08 -0.07
C ARG A 39 -2.06 18.12 1.26
N GLY A 40 -2.34 19.10 2.09
CA GLY A 40 -1.65 19.24 3.37
C GLY A 40 -1.85 18.05 4.29
N LYS A 41 -3.08 17.56 4.34
CA LYS A 41 -3.42 16.40 5.15
C LYS A 41 -2.71 15.14 4.65
N LEU A 42 -2.68 14.91 3.35
CA LEU A 42 -2.03 13.73 2.78
C LEU A 42 -0.51 13.78 2.95
N ILE A 43 0.11 14.94 2.71
CA ILE A 43 1.55 15.12 2.93
C ILE A 43 1.89 14.86 4.39
N HIS A 44 1.08 15.37 5.33
CA HIS A 44 1.27 15.10 6.75
C HIS A 44 1.19 13.60 7.07
N PHE A 45 0.21 12.91 6.48
CA PHE A 45 0.06 11.45 6.65
C PHE A 45 1.30 10.70 6.15
N ILE A 46 1.79 11.06 4.95
CA ILE A 46 2.99 10.44 4.37
C ILE A 46 4.19 10.64 5.31
N ASN A 47 4.41 11.87 5.78
CA ASN A 47 5.51 12.16 6.69
C ASN A 47 5.37 11.39 8.02
N THR A 48 4.17 11.28 8.54
CA THR A 48 3.89 10.52 9.75
C THR A 48 4.21 9.04 9.56
N MET A 49 3.84 8.48 8.41
CA MET A 49 4.12 7.08 8.11
C MET A 49 5.63 6.82 7.95
N MET A 50 6.38 7.76 7.39
CA MET A 50 7.85 7.62 7.34
C MET A 50 8.48 7.67 8.73
N LYS A 51 7.89 8.40 9.66
CA LYS A 51 8.42 8.62 11.00
C LYS A 51 8.04 7.52 11.99
N LYS A 52 6.76 7.12 11.99
CA LYS A 52 6.19 6.15 12.95
C LYS A 52 6.05 4.74 12.40
N GLY A 53 6.11 4.59 11.11
CA GLY A 53 6.02 3.33 10.42
C GLY A 53 7.11 3.23 9.38
N LYS A 54 6.76 2.59 8.26
CA LYS A 54 7.67 2.45 7.12
C LYS A 54 6.90 2.61 5.82
N ILE A 55 7.58 3.15 4.82
CA ILE A 55 7.08 3.21 3.45
C ILE A 55 8.11 2.53 2.56
N ILE A 56 7.69 1.48 1.89
CA ILE A 56 8.49 0.79 0.88
C ILE A 56 8.00 1.23 -0.49
N LEU A 57 8.93 1.57 -1.35
CA LEU A 57 8.65 1.98 -2.73
C LEU A 57 9.21 0.96 -3.70
N MET A 58 8.56 0.82 -4.85
CA MET A 58 9.00 0.00 -5.96
C MET A 58 9.17 0.89 -7.19
N ARG A 59 10.33 0.80 -7.82
CA ARG A 59 10.66 1.58 -9.01
C ARG A 59 10.96 0.66 -10.19
N ASP A 60 10.45 1.03 -11.35
CA ASP A 60 10.83 0.42 -12.63
C ASP A 60 12.16 1.04 -13.05
N LEU A 61 13.22 0.25 -13.01
CA LEU A 61 14.56 0.75 -13.33
C LEU A 61 14.74 1.04 -14.81
N ASP A 62 14.02 0.33 -15.68
CA ASP A 62 14.14 0.52 -17.13
C ASP A 62 13.54 1.85 -17.57
N LYS A 63 12.45 2.27 -16.93
CA LYS A 63 11.77 3.53 -17.24
C LYS A 63 12.02 4.62 -16.21
N ASP A 64 12.80 4.30 -15.17
CA ASP A 64 13.12 5.21 -14.06
C ASP A 64 11.89 5.91 -13.49
N LYS A 65 10.88 5.11 -13.13
CA LYS A 65 9.66 5.67 -12.54
C LYS A 65 9.16 4.85 -11.35
N LEU A 66 8.52 5.54 -10.42
CA LEU A 66 7.88 4.94 -9.26
C LEU A 66 6.62 4.20 -9.72
N ILE A 67 6.50 2.93 -9.37
CA ILE A 67 5.39 2.08 -9.81
C ILE A 67 4.60 1.44 -8.68
N GLY A 68 5.11 1.47 -7.47
CA GLY A 68 4.43 0.86 -6.33
C GLY A 68 4.82 1.46 -5.00
N CYS A 69 3.93 1.28 -4.02
CA CYS A 69 4.10 1.82 -2.68
C CYS A 69 3.38 0.92 -1.68
N CYS A 70 3.99 0.72 -0.51
CA CYS A 70 3.34 0.07 0.61
C CYS A 70 3.70 0.80 1.89
N MET A 71 2.68 1.23 2.63
CA MET A 71 2.84 1.88 3.93
C MET A 71 2.34 0.95 5.01
N PHE A 72 3.17 0.72 6.02
CA PHE A 72 2.82 -0.20 7.10
C PHE A 72 3.46 0.22 8.41
N ASN A 73 2.86 -0.23 9.52
CA ASN A 73 3.36 0.05 10.86
C ASN A 73 2.94 -1.06 11.81
N LYS A 74 3.69 -1.21 12.90
CA LYS A 74 3.28 -2.11 13.98
C LYS A 74 2.09 -1.50 14.71
N SER A 75 1.14 -2.35 15.09
CA SER A 75 -0.08 -1.95 15.77
C SER A 75 -0.54 -3.10 16.68
N GLU A 76 -1.67 -2.91 17.33
CA GLU A 76 -2.32 -3.93 18.15
C GLU A 76 -3.79 -4.00 17.77
N TYR A 77 -4.42 -5.15 18.04
CA TYR A 77 -5.87 -5.22 17.97
C TYR A 77 -6.45 -4.34 19.08
N PHE A 78 -7.62 -3.74 18.85
CA PHE A 78 -8.24 -2.88 19.84
C PHE A 78 -8.57 -3.61 21.16
N PHE A 79 -8.65 -4.92 21.13
CA PHE A 79 -9.01 -5.77 22.27
C PHE A 79 -7.85 -6.58 22.85
N SER A 80 -6.62 -6.43 22.30
CA SER A 80 -5.50 -7.27 22.68
C SER A 80 -4.18 -6.49 22.60
N LYS A 81 -3.23 -6.89 23.44
CA LYS A 81 -1.86 -6.35 23.37
C LYS A 81 -0.97 -7.09 22.37
N SER A 82 -1.51 -8.11 21.71
CA SER A 82 -0.74 -8.83 20.67
C SER A 82 -0.47 -7.92 19.50
N GLU A 83 0.80 -7.87 19.10
CA GLU A 83 1.21 -7.03 17.97
C GLU A 83 0.85 -7.62 16.62
N ILE A 84 0.54 -6.73 15.69
CA ILE A 84 0.34 -7.05 14.28
C ILE A 84 1.13 -6.06 13.43
N MET A 85 1.37 -6.45 12.18
CA MET A 85 1.85 -5.52 11.18
C MET A 85 0.65 -5.06 10.36
N GLN A 86 0.30 -3.79 10.49
CA GLN A 86 -0.84 -3.21 9.77
C GLN A 86 -0.36 -2.56 8.48
N ILE A 87 -0.84 -3.04 7.34
CA ILE A 87 -0.64 -2.37 6.06
C ILE A 87 -1.74 -1.32 5.92
N GLN A 88 -1.35 -0.06 5.86
CA GLN A 88 -2.27 1.06 5.69
C GLN A 88 -2.62 1.28 4.22
N ILE A 89 -1.62 1.17 3.35
CA ILE A 89 -1.79 1.38 1.92
C ILE A 89 -0.89 0.40 1.19
N VAL A 90 -1.43 -0.23 0.16
CA VAL A 90 -0.65 -0.99 -0.82
C VAL A 90 -1.17 -0.60 -2.20
N TYR A 91 -0.27 -0.18 -3.07
CA TYR A 91 -0.64 0.27 -4.40
C TYR A 91 0.45 -0.09 -5.39
N ILE A 92 0.04 -0.60 -6.54
CA ILE A 92 0.90 -0.78 -7.71
C ILE A 92 0.14 -0.20 -8.89
N LYS A 93 0.82 0.58 -9.72
CA LYS A 93 0.22 1.18 -10.92
C LYS A 93 -0.41 0.11 -11.80
N LYS A 94 -1.55 0.41 -12.38
CA LYS A 94 -2.41 -0.53 -13.10
C LYS A 94 -1.65 -1.40 -14.10
N ASP A 95 -0.75 -0.81 -14.88
CA ASP A 95 0.00 -1.52 -15.92
C ASP A 95 1.05 -2.49 -15.36
N TYR A 96 1.31 -2.42 -14.07
CA TYR A 96 2.31 -3.26 -13.38
C TYR A 96 1.68 -4.27 -12.43
N ARG A 97 0.36 -4.38 -12.40
CA ARG A 97 -0.35 -5.28 -11.48
C ARG A 97 -0.29 -6.71 -11.96
N ASN A 98 0.69 -7.45 -11.49
CA ASN A 98 0.79 -8.88 -11.70
C ASN A 98 1.21 -9.54 -10.40
N PHE A 99 1.00 -10.85 -10.32
CA PHE A 99 1.26 -11.61 -9.10
C PHE A 99 2.70 -11.45 -8.63
N LYS A 100 3.65 -11.50 -9.54
CA LYS A 100 5.09 -11.43 -9.21
C LYS A 100 5.46 -10.11 -8.53
N LEU A 101 5.00 -8.99 -9.06
CA LEU A 101 5.34 -7.68 -8.50
C LEU A 101 4.62 -7.44 -7.17
N VAL A 102 3.37 -7.84 -7.06
CA VAL A 102 2.62 -7.75 -5.78
C VAL A 102 3.31 -8.62 -4.73
N LYS A 103 3.67 -9.85 -5.10
CA LYS A 103 4.39 -10.76 -4.20
C LYS A 103 5.71 -10.16 -3.74
N THR A 104 6.48 -9.55 -4.63
CA THR A 104 7.77 -8.93 -4.31
C THR A 104 7.58 -7.83 -3.25
N LEU A 105 6.56 -7.00 -3.41
CA LEU A 105 6.27 -5.93 -2.47
C LEU A 105 5.82 -6.49 -1.11
N ILE A 106 4.91 -7.44 -1.11
CA ILE A 106 4.40 -8.06 0.12
C ILE A 106 5.49 -8.86 0.85
N ASP A 107 6.37 -9.55 0.12
CA ASP A 107 7.50 -10.28 0.74
C ASP A 107 8.42 -9.32 1.50
N SER A 108 8.57 -8.09 1.03
CA SER A 108 9.34 -7.07 1.75
C SER A 108 8.68 -6.72 3.09
N VAL A 109 7.35 -6.63 3.11
CA VAL A 109 6.60 -6.39 4.36
C VAL A 109 6.73 -7.60 5.29
N LYS A 110 6.64 -8.81 4.77
CA LYS A 110 6.79 -10.04 5.56
C LYS A 110 8.14 -10.11 6.28
N ARG A 111 9.21 -9.70 5.61
CA ARG A 111 10.54 -9.64 6.24
C ARG A 111 10.56 -8.67 7.42
N GLN A 112 9.92 -7.52 7.28
CA GLN A 112 9.84 -6.52 8.35
C GLN A 112 8.90 -6.96 9.48
N ALA A 113 7.87 -7.72 9.16
CA ALA A 113 6.92 -8.24 10.16
C ALA A 113 7.56 -9.27 11.09
N ASP A 114 8.57 -9.99 10.61
CA ASP A 114 9.33 -10.96 11.40
C ASP A 114 8.44 -11.93 12.19
N GLY A 115 7.49 -12.55 11.49
CA GLY A 115 6.57 -13.52 12.07
C GLY A 115 5.28 -12.94 12.64
N LEU A 116 5.14 -11.61 12.73
CA LEU A 116 3.87 -11.02 13.15
C LEU A 116 2.79 -11.24 12.09
N PRO A 117 1.52 -11.38 12.52
CA PRO A 117 0.41 -11.38 11.57
C PRO A 117 0.38 -10.07 10.78
N ILE A 118 0.05 -10.16 9.51
CA ILE A 118 -0.09 -8.98 8.63
C ILE A 118 -1.56 -8.79 8.33
N VAL A 119 -2.06 -7.59 8.61
CA VAL A 119 -3.46 -7.23 8.39
C VAL A 119 -3.54 -6.08 7.41
N LEU A 120 -4.48 -6.15 6.47
CA LEU A 120 -4.72 -5.07 5.51
C LEU A 120 -6.19 -5.02 5.13
N SER A 121 -6.63 -3.84 4.69
CA SER A 121 -7.95 -3.65 4.09
C SER A 121 -7.78 -3.24 2.63
N ILE A 122 -8.61 -3.81 1.76
CA ILE A 122 -8.58 -3.52 0.33
C ILE A 122 -9.90 -2.88 -0.06
N THR A 123 -9.83 -1.79 -0.80
CA THR A 123 -11.02 -1.18 -1.38
C THR A 123 -11.60 -2.12 -2.43
N SER A 124 -12.85 -2.53 -2.23
CA SER A 124 -13.51 -3.46 -3.14
C SER A 124 -13.61 -2.90 -4.57
N GLY A 125 -13.67 -3.80 -5.53
CA GLY A 125 -13.82 -3.43 -6.94
C GLY A 125 -12.50 -3.33 -7.71
N LEU A 126 -11.36 -3.42 -7.02
CA LEU A 126 -10.07 -3.35 -7.69
C LEU A 126 -9.62 -4.69 -8.30
N GLY A 127 -10.33 -5.78 -8.02
CA GLY A 127 -10.01 -7.11 -8.58
C GLY A 127 -8.72 -7.72 -8.07
N ILE A 128 -8.19 -7.22 -6.97
CA ILE A 128 -6.90 -7.66 -6.43
C ILE A 128 -7.05 -8.79 -5.38
N ASP A 129 -8.26 -9.03 -4.89
CA ASP A 129 -8.53 -10.04 -3.87
C ASP A 129 -7.96 -11.42 -4.20
N PRO A 130 -8.10 -11.97 -5.44
CA PRO A 130 -7.54 -13.27 -5.77
C PRO A 130 -6.03 -13.34 -5.62
N VAL A 131 -5.33 -12.22 -5.82
CA VAL A 131 -3.87 -12.15 -5.67
C VAL A 131 -3.51 -12.35 -4.20
N PHE A 132 -4.24 -11.71 -3.28
CA PHE A 132 -3.97 -11.85 -1.84
C PHE A 132 -4.32 -13.24 -1.33
N GLU A 133 -5.39 -13.87 -1.81
CA GLU A 133 -5.70 -15.26 -1.49
C GLU A 133 -4.56 -16.18 -1.92
N LYS A 134 -4.04 -15.98 -3.12
CA LYS A 134 -2.92 -16.76 -3.66
C LYS A 134 -1.63 -16.53 -2.87
N LEU A 135 -1.46 -15.36 -2.26
CA LEU A 135 -0.33 -15.05 -1.38
C LEU A 135 -0.49 -15.65 0.03
N GLY A 136 -1.61 -16.30 0.32
CA GLY A 136 -1.84 -16.92 1.61
C GLY A 136 -2.64 -16.08 2.59
N PHE A 137 -3.16 -14.93 2.17
CA PHE A 137 -4.02 -14.13 3.02
C PHE A 137 -5.42 -14.72 3.08
N LYS A 138 -6.03 -14.61 4.25
CA LYS A 138 -7.41 -15.04 4.47
C LYS A 138 -8.32 -13.82 4.52
N ASN A 139 -9.41 -13.84 3.76
CA ASN A 139 -10.41 -12.79 3.80
C ASN A 139 -11.15 -12.82 5.15
N MET A 140 -11.09 -11.74 5.90
CA MET A 140 -11.68 -11.64 7.24
C MET A 140 -12.95 -10.79 7.27
N GLY A 141 -13.44 -10.31 6.13
CA GLY A 141 -14.66 -9.51 6.08
C GLY A 141 -14.64 -8.51 4.94
N SER A 142 -15.55 -7.55 4.97
CA SER A 142 -15.68 -6.52 3.94
C SER A 142 -15.91 -5.15 4.55
N ASN A 143 -15.61 -4.11 3.77
CA ASN A 143 -15.81 -2.71 4.16
C ASN A 143 -17.17 -2.23 3.65
N TRP A 144 -17.87 -1.47 4.47
CA TRP A 144 -19.20 -0.96 4.15
C TRP A 144 -19.25 0.54 4.39
N ARG A 145 -19.95 1.27 3.52
CA ARG A 145 -20.15 2.70 3.67
C ARG A 145 -21.62 3.06 3.39
N PHE A 146 -22.21 3.78 4.33
CA PHE A 146 -23.53 4.39 4.11
C PHE A 146 -23.34 5.83 3.63
N VAL A 147 -24.01 6.19 2.58
CA VAL A 147 -23.99 7.56 2.02
C VAL A 147 -25.37 8.15 1.96
#